data_b3646915d4b16d27e5c0f87fd2393c26
#
_entry.id   b3646915d4b16d27e5c0f87fd2393c26
#
_cell.length_a   1.000
_cell.length_b   1.000
_cell.length_c   1.000
_cell.angle_alpha   90.00
_cell.angle_beta   90.00
_cell.angle_gamma   90.00
#
_symmetry.space_group_name_H-M   'P 1'
#
loop_
_entity.id
_entity.type
_entity.pdbx_description
1 polymer ?
#
loop_
_entity_poly.entity_id
_entity_poly.type
_entity_poly.pdbx_seq_one_letter_code
_entity_poly.pdbx_strand_id
1 'polypeptide(L)'
;MKHIYFVLLTAGFCFSAQAEYEVKPLTESQAREYKLDTGFYRKATQVQDILIATSAKVSDLAHQETAYQFDMLMRSMKPGIAERIRKKRVLCLLIGHDEFTSQLPQFTTNKKGEELDFYNWRQRGFLSHIGSRPTVVFAEEDVMEYEGGMQLESILVHEFGHVVHGAGFDEALQKRLTATFENVKKIGIWNDGRAAQRYRRIKSEKSVKLLGALKKSFPDESPKLLRKCLSAGDILVNGEKTNAKVKVNKDDKVLIYFGGPKQCYASRNRSEYWAEIYQCWFNTNRTMDHDHNHIHTRDQLVKYDPIGAKLCEDVLGKPEWRFVSPRKRVGQAHLKNYNYSLNSPKVTDLPHIQKAAYDYYDTYWKEYWQRLYDKHNIKRK
;
A
#
# COMPACT_ATOMS: atom_id res chain seq x y z
N MET A 1 12.48 -7.03 -69.85
CA MET A 1 11.95 -6.56 -68.56
C MET A 1 12.23 -7.64 -67.57
N LYS A 2 13.21 -7.41 -66.65
CA LYS A 2 13.57 -8.37 -65.57
C LYS A 2 12.87 -7.92 -64.31
N HIS A 3 11.98 -8.74 -63.78
CA HIS A 3 11.34 -8.51 -62.47
C HIS A 3 12.27 -8.97 -61.36
N ILE A 4 12.70 -8.03 -60.52
CA ILE A 4 13.43 -8.29 -59.30
C ILE A 4 12.39 -8.39 -58.18
N TYR A 5 12.27 -9.59 -57.61
CA TYR A 5 11.46 -9.82 -56.38
C TYR A 5 12.32 -9.47 -55.19
N PHE A 6 11.89 -8.46 -54.44
CA PHE A 6 12.45 -8.16 -53.13
C PHE A 6 11.76 -9.06 -52.11
N VAL A 7 12.50 -10.01 -51.55
CA VAL A 7 12.05 -10.81 -50.40
C VAL A 7 12.37 -9.98 -49.15
N LEU A 8 11.34 -9.41 -48.52
CA LEU A 8 11.45 -8.85 -47.17
C LEU A 8 11.55 -9.99 -46.17
N LEU A 9 12.76 -10.24 -45.67
CA LEU A 9 12.96 -11.04 -44.46
C LEU A 9 12.52 -10.20 -43.24
N THR A 10 11.30 -10.44 -42.76
CA THR A 10 10.88 -9.99 -41.43
C THR A 10 11.60 -10.88 -40.41
N ALA A 11 12.69 -10.38 -39.84
CA ALA A 11 13.29 -10.96 -38.63
C ALA A 11 12.27 -10.81 -37.52
N GLY A 12 11.52 -11.87 -37.24
CA GLY A 12 10.70 -12.00 -36.08
C GLY A 12 11.62 -12.01 -34.85
N PHE A 13 11.69 -10.90 -34.15
CA PHE A 13 12.22 -10.89 -32.79
C PHE A 13 11.27 -11.72 -31.93
N CYS A 14 11.58 -13.00 -31.79
CA CYS A 14 11.08 -13.79 -30.68
C CYS A 14 11.62 -13.16 -29.40
N PHE A 15 10.87 -12.25 -28.78
CA PHE A 15 11.07 -11.96 -27.38
C PHE A 15 10.82 -13.27 -26.62
N SER A 16 11.88 -13.98 -26.28
CA SER A 16 11.81 -14.99 -25.25
C SER A 16 11.23 -14.30 -24.03
N ALA A 17 10.09 -14.77 -23.56
CA ALA A 17 9.55 -14.38 -22.25
C ALA A 17 10.56 -14.91 -21.21
N GLN A 18 11.61 -14.13 -20.97
CA GLN A 18 12.54 -14.33 -19.87
C GLN A 18 11.71 -14.22 -18.62
N ALA A 19 11.86 -15.17 -17.68
CA ALA A 19 11.23 -15.08 -16.38
C ALA A 19 11.64 -13.73 -15.76
N GLU A 20 10.72 -12.78 -15.76
CA GLU A 20 11.03 -11.35 -15.68
C GLU A 20 11.64 -10.97 -14.32
N TYR A 21 11.50 -11.84 -13.30
CA TYR A 21 12.05 -11.66 -11.96
C TYR A 21 12.37 -13.02 -11.33
N GLU A 22 13.57 -13.52 -11.58
CA GLU A 22 13.96 -14.85 -11.14
C GLU A 22 14.23 -14.87 -9.62
N VAL A 23 13.61 -15.82 -8.94
CA VAL A 23 13.87 -16.12 -7.52
C VAL A 23 14.96 -17.16 -7.42
N LYS A 24 16.03 -16.84 -6.71
CA LYS A 24 17.22 -17.70 -6.54
C LYS A 24 17.50 -17.97 -5.06
N PRO A 25 18.24 -19.02 -4.75
CA PRO A 25 18.82 -19.14 -3.43
C PRO A 25 19.69 -17.92 -3.09
N LEU A 26 19.58 -17.42 -1.86
CA LEU A 26 20.45 -16.36 -1.36
C LEU A 26 21.91 -16.85 -1.39
N THR A 27 22.78 -16.13 -2.07
CA THR A 27 24.20 -16.48 -2.13
C THR A 27 24.93 -16.01 -0.88
N GLU A 28 26.04 -16.68 -0.54
CA GLU A 28 26.88 -16.24 0.58
C GLU A 28 27.49 -14.84 0.38
N SER A 29 27.78 -14.46 -0.87
CA SER A 29 28.23 -13.10 -1.19
C SER A 29 27.19 -12.06 -0.85
N GLN A 30 25.93 -12.29 -1.27
CA GLN A 30 24.81 -11.41 -0.91
C GLN A 30 24.57 -11.37 0.61
N ALA A 31 24.61 -12.54 1.26
CA ALA A 31 24.44 -12.64 2.70
C ALA A 31 25.51 -11.80 3.46
N ARG A 32 26.76 -11.91 3.07
CA ARG A 32 27.85 -11.11 3.65
C ARG A 32 27.68 -9.61 3.36
N GLU A 33 27.42 -9.24 2.10
CA GLU A 33 27.25 -7.84 1.69
C GLU A 33 26.09 -7.17 2.42
N TYR A 34 24.97 -7.86 2.57
CA TYR A 34 23.76 -7.32 3.15
C TYR A 34 23.58 -7.67 4.64
N LYS A 35 24.55 -8.33 5.26
CA LYS A 35 24.53 -8.78 6.66
C LYS A 35 23.29 -9.61 7.01
N LEU A 36 22.99 -10.57 6.15
CA LEU A 36 21.84 -11.46 6.28
C LEU A 36 22.26 -12.79 6.92
N ASP A 37 21.46 -13.27 7.86
CA ASP A 37 21.62 -14.59 8.45
C ASP A 37 21.10 -15.66 7.49
N THR A 38 22.00 -16.48 6.97
CA THR A 38 21.67 -17.59 6.06
C THR A 38 20.92 -18.73 6.77
N GLY A 39 20.87 -18.74 8.10
CA GLY A 39 19.99 -19.61 8.87
C GLY A 39 18.52 -19.30 8.64
N PHE A 40 18.17 -18.03 8.46
CA PHE A 40 16.82 -17.55 8.23
C PHE A 40 16.53 -17.25 6.75
N TYR A 41 17.34 -16.38 6.11
CA TYR A 41 17.12 -15.96 4.72
C TYR A 41 17.61 -17.02 3.73
N ARG A 42 16.73 -17.46 2.84
CA ARG A 42 16.98 -18.55 1.90
C ARG A 42 16.82 -18.16 0.45
N LYS A 43 15.97 -17.18 0.16
CA LYS A 43 15.63 -16.79 -1.20
C LYS A 43 15.98 -15.32 -1.44
N ALA A 44 16.36 -15.01 -2.67
CA ALA A 44 16.70 -13.67 -3.10
C ALA A 44 16.23 -13.38 -4.52
N THR A 45 15.85 -12.15 -4.78
CA THR A 45 15.60 -11.59 -6.11
C THR A 45 16.28 -10.24 -6.19
N GLN A 46 16.99 -9.99 -7.29
CA GLN A 46 17.69 -8.72 -7.52
C GLN A 46 16.98 -7.94 -8.63
N VAL A 47 16.62 -6.69 -8.34
CA VAL A 47 16.00 -5.78 -9.32
C VAL A 47 16.45 -4.35 -9.09
N GLN A 48 16.88 -3.61 -10.12
CA GLN A 48 17.26 -2.19 -10.03
C GLN A 48 18.25 -1.88 -8.89
N ASP A 49 19.20 -2.78 -8.59
CA ASP A 49 20.12 -2.73 -7.45
C ASP A 49 19.44 -2.82 -6.05
N ILE A 50 18.19 -3.24 -6.00
CA ILE A 50 17.47 -3.58 -4.78
C ILE A 50 17.55 -5.10 -4.59
N LEU A 51 17.98 -5.56 -3.42
CA LEU A 51 17.94 -6.96 -3.04
C LEU A 51 16.66 -7.24 -2.25
N ILE A 52 15.86 -8.18 -2.74
CA ILE A 52 14.71 -8.72 -2.01
C ILE A 52 15.18 -10.04 -1.39
N ALA A 53 15.09 -10.18 -0.07
CA ALA A 53 15.53 -11.37 0.64
C ALA A 53 14.45 -11.86 1.61
N THR A 54 14.25 -13.18 1.68
CA THR A 54 13.20 -13.78 2.50
C THR A 54 13.62 -15.14 3.07
N SER A 55 12.82 -15.62 4.03
CA SER A 55 12.83 -17.03 4.42
C SER A 55 12.40 -17.95 3.27
N ALA A 56 12.48 -19.25 3.46
CA ALA A 56 11.97 -20.23 2.50
C ALA A 56 10.44 -20.23 2.39
N LYS A 57 9.73 -19.68 3.38
CA LYS A 57 8.26 -19.73 3.47
C LYS A 57 7.54 -18.77 2.53
N VAL A 58 8.13 -17.62 2.25
CA VAL A 58 7.54 -16.59 1.36
C VAL A 58 7.41 -17.16 -0.06
N SER A 59 6.28 -16.93 -0.72
CA SER A 59 6.05 -17.46 -2.05
C SER A 59 6.94 -16.79 -3.11
N ASP A 60 7.28 -17.51 -4.16
CA ASP A 60 8.03 -16.96 -5.29
C ASP A 60 7.21 -15.90 -6.04
N LEU A 61 5.88 -16.02 -6.05
CA LEU A 61 4.99 -15.02 -6.62
C LEU A 61 5.07 -13.69 -5.87
N ALA A 62 5.21 -13.71 -4.53
CA ALA A 62 5.38 -12.49 -3.73
C ALA A 62 6.74 -11.82 -4.01
N HIS A 63 7.80 -12.59 -4.21
CA HIS A 63 9.09 -12.06 -4.69
C HIS A 63 8.95 -11.37 -6.04
N GLN A 64 8.30 -12.04 -7.01
CA GLN A 64 8.13 -11.54 -8.37
C GLN A 64 7.25 -10.29 -8.41
N GLU A 65 6.17 -10.26 -7.64
CA GLU A 65 5.30 -9.08 -7.53
C GLU A 65 6.05 -7.90 -6.88
N THR A 66 6.82 -8.16 -5.85
CA THR A 66 7.67 -7.17 -5.20
C THR A 66 8.70 -6.59 -6.17
N ALA A 67 9.38 -7.45 -6.92
CA ALA A 67 10.37 -7.03 -7.92
C ALA A 67 9.72 -6.23 -9.05
N TYR A 68 8.55 -6.65 -9.52
CA TYR A 68 7.77 -5.90 -10.51
C TYR A 68 7.43 -4.50 -10.01
N GLN A 69 6.90 -4.37 -8.80
CA GLN A 69 6.55 -3.05 -8.27
C GLN A 69 7.79 -2.14 -8.14
N PHE A 70 8.91 -2.66 -7.62
CA PHE A 70 10.15 -1.88 -7.55
C PHE A 70 10.67 -1.48 -8.93
N ASP A 71 10.64 -2.38 -9.91
CA ASP A 71 11.08 -2.07 -11.27
C ASP A 71 10.25 -0.93 -11.88
N MET A 72 8.94 -1.01 -11.76
CA MET A 72 8.04 0.03 -12.27
C MET A 72 8.21 1.37 -11.56
N LEU A 73 8.39 1.36 -10.23
CA LEU A 73 8.65 2.56 -9.45
C LEU A 73 10.00 3.21 -9.83
N MET A 74 11.07 2.41 -9.94
CA MET A 74 12.40 2.90 -10.31
C MET A 74 12.45 3.47 -11.74
N ARG A 75 11.78 2.83 -12.68
CA ARG A 75 11.65 3.33 -14.07
C ARG A 75 10.83 4.61 -14.17
N SER A 76 9.95 4.84 -13.20
CA SER A 76 9.11 6.04 -13.13
C SER A 76 9.85 7.28 -12.61
N MET A 77 11.09 7.14 -12.16
CA MET A 77 11.86 8.25 -11.57
C MET A 77 12.74 8.95 -12.60
N LYS A 78 13.05 10.20 -12.34
CA LYS A 78 14.10 10.88 -13.09
C LYS A 78 15.45 10.17 -12.87
N PRO A 79 16.28 10.04 -13.91
CA PRO A 79 17.51 9.22 -13.86
C PRO A 79 18.42 9.51 -12.67
N GLY A 80 18.66 10.79 -12.33
CA GLY A 80 19.54 11.17 -11.22
C GLY A 80 19.00 10.75 -9.84
N ILE A 81 17.68 10.66 -9.67
CA ILE A 81 17.05 10.18 -8.43
C ILE A 81 17.19 8.66 -8.33
N ALA A 82 16.84 7.95 -9.40
CA ALA A 82 16.99 6.51 -9.46
C ALA A 82 18.45 6.06 -9.23
N GLU A 83 19.42 6.77 -9.79
CA GLU A 83 20.85 6.50 -9.59
C GLU A 83 21.28 6.66 -8.14
N ARG A 84 20.84 7.71 -7.45
CA ARG A 84 21.14 7.91 -6.02
C ARG A 84 20.60 6.75 -5.18
N ILE A 85 19.38 6.28 -5.49
CA ILE A 85 18.77 5.13 -4.80
C ILE A 85 19.57 3.86 -5.06
N ARG A 86 19.93 3.57 -6.32
CA ARG A 86 20.75 2.38 -6.67
C ARG A 86 22.06 2.35 -5.89
N LYS A 87 22.75 3.48 -5.78
CA LYS A 87 24.00 3.60 -5.01
C LYS A 87 23.84 3.25 -3.53
N LYS A 88 22.64 3.34 -2.98
CA LYS A 88 22.36 2.94 -1.59
C LYS A 88 22.20 1.44 -1.41
N ARG A 89 22.07 0.66 -2.50
CA ARG A 89 21.94 -0.80 -2.43
C ARG A 89 20.82 -1.18 -1.46
N VAL A 90 19.62 -0.68 -1.72
CA VAL A 90 18.45 -0.88 -0.86
C VAL A 90 18.21 -2.37 -0.61
N LEU A 91 17.88 -2.72 0.62
CA LEU A 91 17.43 -4.05 1.00
C LEU A 91 15.91 -4.04 1.20
N CYS A 92 15.27 -5.07 0.70
CA CYS A 92 13.87 -5.37 0.98
C CYS A 92 13.78 -6.71 1.71
N LEU A 93 13.11 -6.72 2.84
CA LEU A 93 12.79 -7.93 3.60
C LEU A 93 11.29 -8.17 3.56
N LEU A 94 10.87 -9.29 2.98
CA LEU A 94 9.48 -9.72 3.05
C LEU A 94 9.29 -10.64 4.27
N ILE A 95 8.21 -10.38 5.00
CA ILE A 95 7.74 -11.22 6.09
C ILE A 95 6.70 -12.18 5.50
N GLY A 96 6.86 -13.48 5.68
CA GLY A 96 5.85 -14.45 5.27
C GLY A 96 4.52 -14.22 5.99
N HIS A 97 3.43 -14.60 5.34
CA HIS A 97 2.09 -14.46 5.92
C HIS A 97 1.93 -15.27 7.25
N ASP A 98 2.75 -16.29 7.45
CA ASP A 98 2.83 -17.11 8.66
C ASP A 98 4.04 -16.79 9.54
N GLU A 99 4.70 -15.65 9.28
CA GLU A 99 5.86 -15.19 10.04
C GLU A 99 5.58 -13.90 10.79
N PHE A 100 6.33 -13.70 11.87
CA PHE A 100 6.29 -12.48 12.67
C PHE A 100 7.51 -11.60 12.39
N THR A 101 7.33 -10.31 12.50
CA THR A 101 8.43 -9.34 12.39
C THR A 101 9.55 -9.64 13.40
N SER A 102 9.19 -10.05 14.61
CA SER A 102 10.13 -10.43 15.65
C SER A 102 10.96 -11.68 15.36
N GLN A 103 10.61 -12.45 14.35
CA GLN A 103 11.37 -13.63 13.90
C GLN A 103 12.48 -13.28 12.93
N LEU A 104 12.41 -12.10 12.29
CA LEU A 104 13.49 -11.64 11.43
C LEU A 104 14.73 -11.34 12.30
N PRO A 105 15.92 -11.86 11.97
CA PRO A 105 17.13 -11.69 12.80
C PRO A 105 17.48 -10.25 13.16
N GLN A 106 17.14 -9.28 12.29
CA GLN A 106 17.39 -7.85 12.49
C GLN A 106 16.37 -7.16 13.40
N PHE A 107 15.23 -7.79 13.67
CA PHE A 107 14.08 -7.19 14.37
C PHE A 107 13.62 -8.00 15.57
N THR A 108 14.49 -8.81 16.11
CA THR A 108 14.24 -9.51 17.39
C THR A 108 13.96 -8.53 18.51
N THR A 109 13.12 -8.93 19.47
CA THR A 109 12.70 -8.07 20.57
C THR A 109 12.56 -8.87 21.86
N ASN A 110 12.70 -8.19 22.99
CA ASN A 110 12.47 -8.77 24.33
C ASN A 110 11.01 -8.68 24.79
N LYS A 111 10.11 -8.13 23.95
CA LYS A 111 8.67 -8.04 24.25
C LYS A 111 8.05 -9.43 24.38
N LYS A 112 7.01 -9.53 25.23
CA LYS A 112 6.30 -10.79 25.52
C LYS A 112 4.79 -10.54 25.61
N GLY A 113 3.99 -11.61 25.45
CA GLY A 113 2.54 -11.57 25.58
C GLY A 113 1.89 -10.53 24.67
N GLU A 114 0.92 -9.79 25.18
CA GLU A 114 0.17 -8.79 24.42
C GLU A 114 1.06 -7.70 23.78
N GLU A 115 2.15 -7.33 24.42
CA GLU A 115 3.08 -6.34 23.88
C GLU A 115 3.83 -6.88 22.66
N LEU A 116 4.19 -8.16 22.66
CA LEU A 116 4.79 -8.83 21.51
C LEU A 116 3.78 -8.99 20.38
N ASP A 117 2.54 -9.39 20.71
CA ASP A 117 1.48 -9.54 19.70
C ASP A 117 1.17 -8.19 19.04
N PHE A 118 1.08 -7.12 19.82
CA PHE A 118 0.90 -5.78 19.28
C PHE A 118 2.08 -5.34 18.40
N TYR A 119 3.32 -5.63 18.82
CA TYR A 119 4.51 -5.35 18.01
C TYR A 119 4.45 -6.08 16.68
N ASN A 120 4.20 -7.37 16.67
CA ASN A 120 4.14 -8.20 15.48
C ASN A 120 2.99 -7.81 14.55
N TRP A 121 1.88 -7.39 15.12
CA TRP A 121 0.77 -6.88 14.36
C TRP A 121 1.05 -5.51 13.74
N ARG A 122 1.57 -4.57 14.52
CA ARG A 122 1.74 -3.17 14.09
C ARG A 122 2.91 -2.98 13.14
N GLN A 123 3.95 -3.81 13.27
CA GLN A 123 5.19 -3.70 12.52
C GLN A 123 5.22 -4.68 11.33
N ARG A 124 4.28 -4.51 10.39
CA ARG A 124 4.26 -5.33 9.18
C ARG A 124 4.61 -4.56 7.90
N GLY A 125 4.80 -3.25 8.00
CA GLY A 125 5.29 -2.38 6.94
C GLY A 125 6.01 -1.20 7.56
N PHE A 126 7.30 -1.01 7.22
CA PHE A 126 8.11 0.11 7.71
C PHE A 126 9.44 0.24 6.98
N LEU A 127 9.99 1.46 6.96
CA LEU A 127 11.38 1.70 6.59
C LEU A 127 12.28 1.62 7.83
N SER A 128 13.39 0.92 7.70
CA SER A 128 14.47 0.84 8.69
C SER A 128 15.83 1.02 8.01
N HIS A 129 16.91 0.84 8.78
CA HIS A 129 18.26 0.86 8.28
C HIS A 129 19.10 -0.25 8.90
N ILE A 130 19.85 -0.97 8.07
CA ILE A 130 20.89 -1.90 8.51
C ILE A 130 22.26 -1.22 8.25
N GLY A 131 22.83 -0.67 9.30
CA GLY A 131 23.93 0.31 9.15
C GLY A 131 23.42 1.57 8.44
N SER A 132 24.05 1.98 7.34
CA SER A 132 23.60 3.12 6.52
C SER A 132 22.70 2.73 5.34
N ARG A 133 22.35 1.45 5.21
CA ARG A 133 21.58 0.92 4.09
C ARG A 133 20.09 1.04 4.38
N PRO A 134 19.30 1.73 3.55
CA PRO A 134 17.85 1.74 3.66
C PRO A 134 17.32 0.32 3.51
N THR A 135 16.49 -0.11 4.44
CA THR A 135 15.90 -1.44 4.48
C THR A 135 14.39 -1.31 4.62
N VAL A 136 13.67 -1.62 3.56
CA VAL A 136 12.20 -1.67 3.59
C VAL A 136 11.76 -3.05 4.02
N VAL A 137 10.76 -3.08 4.88
CA VAL A 137 10.17 -4.31 5.41
C VAL A 137 8.67 -4.24 5.17
N PHE A 138 8.08 -5.28 4.62
CA PHE A 138 6.63 -5.40 4.49
C PHE A 138 6.21 -6.85 4.36
N ALA A 139 4.92 -7.08 4.48
CA ALA A 139 4.37 -8.42 4.58
C ALA A 139 3.93 -8.96 3.23
N GLU A 140 4.08 -10.27 3.04
CA GLU A 140 3.64 -11.00 1.86
C GLU A 140 2.14 -10.81 1.60
N GLU A 141 1.33 -10.84 2.65
CA GLU A 141 -0.12 -10.66 2.54
C GLU A 141 -0.53 -9.27 2.04
N ASP A 142 0.28 -8.24 2.30
CA ASP A 142 0.02 -6.89 1.80
C ASP A 142 0.40 -6.77 0.31
N VAL A 143 1.54 -7.36 -0.09
CA VAL A 143 2.01 -7.35 -1.48
C VAL A 143 1.07 -8.10 -2.40
N MET A 144 0.60 -9.28 -1.96
CA MET A 144 -0.27 -10.16 -2.75
C MET A 144 -1.76 -9.91 -2.51
N GLU A 145 -2.10 -9.00 -1.61
CA GLU A 145 -3.47 -8.70 -1.17
C GLU A 145 -4.22 -9.97 -0.70
N TYR A 146 -3.54 -10.85 0.03
CA TYR A 146 -4.18 -12.00 0.63
C TYR A 146 -5.26 -11.59 1.64
N GLU A 147 -6.16 -12.51 1.95
CA GLU A 147 -7.14 -12.28 3.00
C GLU A 147 -6.42 -11.91 4.32
N GLY A 148 -6.86 -10.81 4.94
CA GLY A 148 -6.24 -10.27 6.15
C GLY A 148 -5.10 -9.27 5.89
N GLY A 149 -4.58 -9.17 4.67
CA GLY A 149 -3.62 -8.15 4.28
C GLY A 149 -4.27 -6.83 3.90
N MET A 150 -3.41 -5.84 3.64
CA MET A 150 -3.82 -4.53 3.19
C MET A 150 -4.31 -4.59 1.73
N GLN A 151 -5.58 -4.32 1.50
CA GLN A 151 -6.20 -4.40 0.16
C GLN A 151 -6.61 -3.03 -0.40
N LEU A 152 -6.32 -1.96 0.32
CA LEU A 152 -6.75 -0.60 -0.03
C LEU A 152 -5.59 0.29 -0.48
N GLU A 153 -4.37 -0.10 -0.16
CA GLU A 153 -3.14 0.59 -0.55
C GLU A 153 -2.02 -0.41 -0.81
N SER A 154 -0.95 0.03 -1.46
CA SER A 154 0.32 -0.70 -1.48
C SER A 154 1.25 -0.15 -0.38
N ILE A 155 1.46 -0.93 0.67
CA ILE A 155 2.45 -0.61 1.71
C ILE A 155 3.85 -0.50 1.11
N LEU A 156 4.17 -1.35 0.13
CA LEU A 156 5.44 -1.26 -0.61
C LEU A 156 5.65 0.13 -1.20
N VAL A 157 4.63 0.68 -1.87
CA VAL A 157 4.73 2.01 -2.48
C VAL A 157 4.93 3.08 -1.40
N HIS A 158 4.25 2.99 -0.26
CA HIS A 158 4.42 3.91 0.86
C HIS A 158 5.85 3.91 1.40
N GLU A 159 6.34 2.74 1.79
CA GLU A 159 7.67 2.60 2.39
C GLU A 159 8.78 2.92 1.38
N PHE A 160 8.57 2.62 0.11
CA PHE A 160 9.51 3.02 -0.93
C PHE A 160 9.47 4.54 -1.18
N GLY A 161 8.36 5.20 -0.97
CA GLY A 161 8.27 6.65 -0.90
C GLY A 161 9.26 7.24 0.11
N HIS A 162 9.37 6.65 1.31
CA HIS A 162 10.37 7.04 2.30
C HIS A 162 11.81 6.81 1.83
N VAL A 163 12.08 5.72 1.08
CA VAL A 163 13.41 5.50 0.46
C VAL A 163 13.72 6.59 -0.56
N VAL A 164 12.75 6.96 -1.41
CA VAL A 164 12.91 8.04 -2.39
C VAL A 164 13.24 9.36 -1.69
N HIS A 165 12.56 9.69 -0.60
CA HIS A 165 12.83 10.87 0.21
C HIS A 165 14.24 10.82 0.84
N GLY A 166 14.58 9.72 1.52
CA GLY A 166 15.82 9.64 2.30
C GLY A 166 17.07 9.40 1.45
N ALA A 167 16.96 8.67 0.35
CA ALA A 167 18.08 8.26 -0.48
C ALA A 167 18.12 8.94 -1.87
N GLY A 168 16.96 9.27 -2.40
CA GLY A 168 16.82 9.84 -3.74
C GLY A 168 16.89 11.36 -3.79
N PHE A 169 16.46 12.06 -2.73
CA PHE A 169 16.47 13.52 -2.71
C PHE A 169 17.88 14.09 -2.42
N ASP A 170 18.24 15.08 -3.20
CA ASP A 170 19.35 15.96 -2.87
C ASP A 170 18.90 17.11 -1.94
N GLU A 171 19.84 17.97 -1.55
CA GLU A 171 19.56 19.06 -0.63
C GLU A 171 18.48 20.03 -1.17
N ALA A 172 18.46 20.29 -2.48
CA ALA A 172 17.46 21.17 -3.10
C ALA A 172 16.05 20.57 -3.00
N LEU A 173 15.89 19.28 -3.27
CA LEU A 173 14.62 18.58 -3.11
C LEU A 173 14.19 18.46 -1.65
N GLN A 174 15.14 18.26 -0.71
CA GLN A 174 14.86 18.25 0.73
C GLN A 174 14.30 19.60 1.20
N LYS A 175 14.95 20.71 0.82
CA LYS A 175 14.47 22.08 1.10
C LYS A 175 13.09 22.32 0.50
N ARG A 176 12.89 21.89 -0.73
CA ARG A 176 11.63 22.05 -1.43
C ARG A 176 10.50 21.25 -0.78
N LEU A 177 10.74 19.99 -0.39
CA LEU A 177 9.75 19.20 0.33
C LEU A 177 9.36 19.89 1.64
N THR A 178 10.34 20.41 2.39
CA THR A 178 10.08 21.15 3.62
C THR A 178 9.20 22.38 3.37
N ALA A 179 9.53 23.20 2.37
CA ALA A 179 8.76 24.39 2.03
C ALA A 179 7.32 24.03 1.54
N THR A 180 7.20 22.96 0.76
CA THR A 180 5.89 22.45 0.31
C THR A 180 5.04 22.02 1.50
N PHE A 181 5.59 21.25 2.42
CA PHE A 181 4.86 20.78 3.61
C PHE A 181 4.43 21.93 4.52
N GLU A 182 5.32 22.92 4.77
CA GLU A 182 4.96 24.09 5.57
C GLU A 182 3.87 24.95 4.89
N ASN A 183 3.90 25.06 3.56
CA ASN A 183 2.84 25.73 2.83
C ASN A 183 1.50 24.98 2.95
N VAL A 184 1.51 23.66 2.81
CA VAL A 184 0.33 22.78 2.99
C VAL A 184 -0.29 22.97 4.37
N LYS A 185 0.52 23.01 5.42
CA LYS A 185 0.06 23.30 6.79
C LYS A 185 -0.55 24.70 6.90
N LYS A 186 0.10 25.69 6.32
CA LYS A 186 -0.36 27.08 6.36
C LYS A 186 -1.72 27.28 5.69
N ILE A 187 -1.95 26.64 4.55
CA ILE A 187 -3.24 26.73 3.83
C ILE A 187 -4.30 25.77 4.37
N GLY A 188 -3.95 24.87 5.30
CA GLY A 188 -4.88 24.03 6.04
C GLY A 188 -5.42 22.82 5.28
N ILE A 189 -4.82 22.42 4.15
CA ILE A 189 -5.17 21.16 3.47
C ILE A 189 -4.60 19.95 4.23
N TRP A 190 -5.15 18.76 3.98
CA TRP A 190 -4.87 17.53 4.74
C TRP A 190 -5.32 17.60 6.22
N ASN A 191 -6.17 18.56 6.57
CA ASN A 191 -6.82 18.68 7.88
C ASN A 191 -8.32 18.36 7.83
N ASP A 192 -8.77 17.77 6.73
CA ASP A 192 -10.19 17.49 6.45
C ASP A 192 -10.58 16.01 6.71
N GLY A 193 -9.71 15.25 7.36
CA GLY A 193 -10.07 13.98 7.98
C GLY A 193 -11.12 14.15 9.06
N ARG A 194 -11.67 13.06 9.59
CA ARG A 194 -12.69 13.06 10.62
C ARG A 194 -12.29 12.17 11.80
N ALA A 195 -12.70 12.54 13.00
CA ALA A 195 -12.39 11.80 14.21
C ALA A 195 -13.04 10.42 14.27
N ALA A 196 -14.19 10.28 13.65
CA ALA A 196 -14.90 9.01 13.55
C ALA A 196 -15.54 8.88 12.17
N GLN A 197 -15.52 7.67 11.65
CA GLN A 197 -16.09 7.37 10.35
C GLN A 197 -16.64 5.94 10.33
N ARG A 198 -17.65 5.72 9.51
CA ARG A 198 -18.23 4.42 9.27
C ARG A 198 -18.45 4.22 7.78
N TYR A 199 -18.14 3.05 7.32
CA TYR A 199 -18.24 2.66 5.93
C TYR A 199 -19.21 1.48 5.76
N ARG A 200 -19.97 1.49 4.68
CA ARG A 200 -20.84 0.38 4.28
C ARG A 200 -20.88 0.25 2.76
N ARG A 201 -21.07 -0.96 2.29
CA ARG A 201 -21.47 -1.25 0.91
C ARG A 201 -22.99 -1.34 0.83
N ILE A 202 -23.55 -0.78 -0.23
CA ILE A 202 -24.99 -0.86 -0.48
C ILE A 202 -25.32 -2.31 -0.92
N LYS A 203 -26.27 -2.91 -0.23
CA LYS A 203 -26.73 -4.30 -0.49
C LYS A 203 -27.99 -4.38 -1.36
N SER A 204 -28.59 -3.24 -1.73
CA SER A 204 -29.85 -3.23 -2.50
C SER A 204 -29.61 -3.59 -3.95
N GLU A 205 -30.29 -4.63 -4.43
CA GLU A 205 -30.24 -5.04 -5.85
C GLU A 205 -30.84 -3.98 -6.80
N LYS A 206 -31.71 -3.12 -6.27
CA LYS A 206 -32.31 -2.02 -7.05
C LYS A 206 -31.66 -0.69 -6.65
N SER A 207 -31.53 0.21 -7.62
CA SER A 207 -31.15 1.59 -7.37
C SER A 207 -32.13 2.27 -6.39
N VAL A 208 -31.61 2.82 -5.30
CA VAL A 208 -32.40 3.41 -4.23
C VAL A 208 -31.92 4.83 -3.91
N LYS A 209 -32.81 5.67 -3.38
CA LYS A 209 -32.42 7.00 -2.91
C LYS A 209 -31.43 6.88 -1.75
N LEU A 210 -30.36 7.68 -1.78
CA LEU A 210 -29.28 7.63 -0.79
C LEU A 210 -29.77 7.65 0.66
N LEU A 211 -30.67 8.55 1.02
CA LEU A 211 -31.17 8.62 2.40
C LEU A 211 -31.89 7.33 2.84
N GLY A 212 -32.60 6.66 1.94
CA GLY A 212 -33.20 5.36 2.21
C GLY A 212 -32.16 4.26 2.42
N ALA A 213 -31.14 4.26 1.58
CA ALA A 213 -30.00 3.35 1.72
C ALA A 213 -29.24 3.57 3.03
N LEU A 214 -28.98 4.84 3.39
CA LEU A 214 -28.31 5.21 4.65
C LEU A 214 -29.04 4.67 5.89
N LYS A 215 -30.36 4.87 5.96
CA LYS A 215 -31.17 4.36 7.08
C LYS A 215 -31.08 2.82 7.22
N LYS A 216 -31.00 2.13 6.10
CA LYS A 216 -30.87 0.68 6.07
C LYS A 216 -29.46 0.19 6.45
N SER A 217 -28.45 0.95 6.01
CA SER A 217 -27.04 0.58 6.19
C SER A 217 -26.49 0.99 7.57
N PHE A 218 -27.12 1.98 8.20
CA PHE A 218 -26.75 2.52 9.52
C PHE A 218 -27.99 2.57 10.42
N PRO A 219 -28.56 1.41 10.80
CA PRO A 219 -29.82 1.35 11.56
C PRO A 219 -29.70 1.98 12.95
N ASP A 220 -28.49 1.99 13.52
CA ASP A 220 -28.21 2.55 14.85
C ASP A 220 -28.12 4.08 14.85
N GLU A 221 -28.10 4.70 13.67
CA GLU A 221 -27.98 6.16 13.55
C GLU A 221 -29.35 6.83 13.34
N SER A 222 -29.57 7.90 14.09
CA SER A 222 -30.85 8.62 13.96
C SER A 222 -31.01 9.24 12.57
N PRO A 223 -32.24 9.26 12.01
CA PRO A 223 -32.50 9.89 10.73
C PRO A 223 -32.16 11.40 10.73
N LYS A 224 -32.20 12.05 11.88
CA LYS A 224 -31.81 13.45 12.06
C LYS A 224 -30.31 13.64 11.88
N LEU A 225 -29.51 12.74 12.48
CA LEU A 225 -28.05 12.76 12.33
C LEU A 225 -27.63 12.48 10.88
N LEU A 226 -28.21 11.46 10.24
CA LEU A 226 -27.93 11.15 8.84
C LEU A 226 -28.22 12.32 7.90
N ARG A 227 -29.32 13.04 8.11
CA ARG A 227 -29.64 14.26 7.35
C ARG A 227 -28.64 15.38 7.64
N LYS A 228 -28.23 15.55 8.91
CA LYS A 228 -27.23 16.55 9.31
C LYS A 228 -25.89 16.27 8.60
N CYS A 229 -25.40 15.02 8.64
CA CYS A 229 -24.17 14.62 7.95
C CYS A 229 -24.28 14.86 6.43
N LEU A 230 -25.43 14.53 5.83
CA LEU A 230 -25.66 14.76 4.41
C LEU A 230 -25.63 16.24 4.03
N SER A 231 -26.28 17.10 4.83
CA SER A 231 -26.29 18.54 4.63
C SER A 231 -24.91 19.18 4.86
N ALA A 232 -24.12 18.62 5.77
CA ALA A 232 -22.76 19.08 6.06
C ALA A 232 -21.72 18.61 5.01
N GLY A 233 -22.12 17.73 4.07
CA GLY A 233 -21.20 17.12 3.12
C GLY A 233 -20.28 16.06 3.73
N ASP A 234 -20.70 15.52 4.88
CA ASP A 234 -19.97 14.48 5.63
C ASP A 234 -20.30 13.06 5.15
N ILE A 235 -20.90 12.93 3.96
CA ILE A 235 -21.21 11.65 3.33
C ILE A 235 -20.59 11.60 1.94
N LEU A 236 -19.82 10.54 1.70
CA LEU A 236 -19.25 10.27 0.39
C LEU A 236 -19.88 9.01 -0.18
N VAL A 237 -20.07 8.99 -1.51
CA VAL A 237 -20.41 7.79 -2.27
C VAL A 237 -19.30 7.53 -3.28
N ASN A 238 -18.67 6.37 -3.18
CA ASN A 238 -17.51 6.01 -4.01
C ASN A 238 -16.36 7.03 -3.95
N GLY A 239 -16.18 7.68 -2.80
CA GLY A 239 -15.17 8.71 -2.59
C GLY A 239 -15.57 10.13 -3.00
N GLU A 240 -16.75 10.31 -3.60
CA GLU A 240 -17.23 11.64 -4.05
C GLU A 240 -18.27 12.22 -3.10
N LYS A 241 -18.21 13.54 -2.90
CA LYS A 241 -19.24 14.26 -2.13
C LYS A 241 -20.60 14.08 -2.80
N THR A 242 -21.62 13.91 -1.97
CA THR A 242 -22.96 13.57 -2.44
C THR A 242 -24.05 14.46 -1.82
N ASN A 243 -25.28 14.30 -2.30
CA ASN A 243 -26.44 14.99 -1.79
C ASN A 243 -27.66 14.06 -1.71
N ALA A 244 -28.76 14.54 -1.11
CA ALA A 244 -29.95 13.74 -0.85
C ALA A 244 -30.68 13.22 -2.12
N LYS A 245 -30.41 13.80 -3.28
CA LYS A 245 -31.08 13.43 -4.57
C LYS A 245 -30.38 12.27 -5.26
N VAL A 246 -29.15 11.94 -4.86
CA VAL A 246 -28.36 10.86 -5.46
C VAL A 246 -29.03 9.52 -5.20
N LYS A 247 -29.03 8.69 -6.23
CA LYS A 247 -29.39 7.28 -6.14
C LYS A 247 -28.10 6.46 -6.02
N VAL A 248 -28.14 5.41 -5.23
CA VAL A 248 -27.05 4.47 -5.03
C VAL A 248 -27.46 3.09 -5.51
N ASN A 249 -26.48 2.34 -6.00
CA ASN A 249 -26.63 1.01 -6.56
C ASN A 249 -25.99 -0.04 -5.64
N LYS A 250 -26.20 -1.31 -5.95
CA LYS A 250 -25.50 -2.40 -5.28
C LYS A 250 -23.97 -2.16 -5.36
N ASP A 251 -23.29 -2.49 -4.28
CA ASP A 251 -21.85 -2.38 -4.09
C ASP A 251 -21.27 -0.96 -4.08
N ASP A 252 -22.10 0.09 -4.27
CA ASP A 252 -21.64 1.45 -4.01
C ASP A 252 -21.12 1.58 -2.57
N LYS A 253 -19.96 2.20 -2.45
CA LYS A 253 -19.30 2.44 -1.18
C LYS A 253 -19.81 3.74 -0.58
N VAL A 254 -20.43 3.66 0.59
CA VAL A 254 -20.89 4.84 1.32
C VAL A 254 -20.07 5.00 2.58
N LEU A 255 -19.46 6.17 2.73
CA LEU A 255 -18.74 6.58 3.91
C LEU A 255 -19.49 7.72 4.59
N ILE A 256 -19.65 7.62 5.90
CA ILE A 256 -20.16 8.71 6.76
C ILE A 256 -19.07 9.12 7.72
N TYR A 257 -18.77 10.40 7.76
CA TYR A 257 -17.93 11.02 8.78
C TYR A 257 -18.77 11.48 9.97
N PHE A 258 -18.36 11.08 11.16
CA PHE A 258 -18.90 11.54 12.43
C PHE A 258 -17.80 12.30 13.20
N GLY A 259 -18.16 13.27 13.99
CA GLY A 259 -17.21 14.05 14.77
C GLY A 259 -16.58 15.23 14.02
N GLY A 260 -15.60 15.84 14.66
CA GLY A 260 -14.93 17.03 14.13
C GLY A 260 -13.83 16.72 13.13
N PRO A 261 -13.28 17.75 12.48
CA PRO A 261 -12.11 17.64 11.63
C PRO A 261 -10.93 17.01 12.38
N LYS A 262 -10.17 16.19 11.68
CA LYS A 262 -8.96 15.52 12.18
C LYS A 262 -7.87 15.65 11.14
N GLN A 263 -6.64 15.77 11.60
CA GLN A 263 -5.48 15.71 10.72
C GLN A 263 -5.41 14.36 10.01
N CYS A 264 -5.17 14.39 8.70
CA CYS A 264 -4.86 13.20 7.92
C CYS A 264 -3.43 12.74 8.19
N TYR A 265 -3.13 11.50 7.84
CA TYR A 265 -1.79 10.92 7.97
C TYR A 265 -0.75 11.78 7.24
N ALA A 266 -1.07 12.27 6.05
CA ALA A 266 -0.24 13.19 5.27
C ALA A 266 0.15 14.48 6.00
N SER A 267 -0.58 14.92 7.04
CA SER A 267 -0.26 16.14 7.78
C SER A 267 0.58 15.90 9.05
N ARG A 268 0.92 14.66 9.39
CA ARG A 268 1.69 14.32 10.60
C ARG A 268 3.11 14.90 10.59
N ASN A 269 3.81 14.70 9.50
CA ASN A 269 5.17 15.24 9.28
C ASN A 269 5.50 15.21 7.78
N ARG A 270 6.59 15.88 7.38
CA ARG A 270 6.97 16.00 5.98
C ARG A 270 7.32 14.66 5.30
N SER A 271 7.78 13.67 6.05
CA SER A 271 8.13 12.35 5.52
C SER A 271 6.87 11.57 5.16
N GLU A 272 5.88 11.56 6.07
CA GLU A 272 4.58 10.96 5.80
C GLU A 272 3.84 11.72 4.69
N TYR A 273 3.88 13.05 4.71
CA TYR A 273 3.32 13.85 3.62
C TYR A 273 3.84 13.41 2.26
N TRP A 274 5.17 13.25 2.13
CA TRP A 274 5.76 12.78 0.88
C TRP A 274 5.28 11.37 0.52
N ALA A 275 5.30 10.42 1.46
CA ALA A 275 4.88 9.04 1.21
C ALA A 275 3.41 8.95 0.77
N GLU A 276 2.53 9.75 1.38
CA GLU A 276 1.11 9.82 1.05
C GLU A 276 0.85 10.40 -0.36
N ILE A 277 1.48 11.52 -0.71
CA ILE A 277 1.33 12.09 -2.05
C ILE A 277 2.01 11.22 -3.11
N TYR A 278 3.07 10.51 -2.75
CA TYR A 278 3.73 9.51 -3.59
C TYR A 278 2.78 8.34 -3.90
N GLN A 279 2.09 7.79 -2.90
CA GLN A 279 1.05 6.78 -3.10
C GLN A 279 -0.09 7.31 -3.99
N CYS A 280 -0.59 8.51 -3.74
CA CYS A 280 -1.60 9.15 -4.59
C CYS A 280 -1.13 9.26 -6.04
N TRP A 281 0.16 9.58 -6.27
CA TRP A 281 0.73 9.70 -7.62
C TRP A 281 0.66 8.40 -8.41
N PHE A 282 0.69 7.27 -7.73
CA PHE A 282 0.56 5.93 -8.32
C PHE A 282 -0.83 5.31 -8.14
N ASN A 283 -1.83 6.05 -7.68
CA ASN A 283 -3.22 5.62 -7.48
C ASN A 283 -3.35 4.48 -6.45
N THR A 284 -2.56 4.50 -5.42
CA THR A 284 -2.55 3.43 -4.42
C THR A 284 -2.57 3.91 -2.97
N ASN A 285 -3.04 5.12 -2.72
CA ASN A 285 -3.22 5.55 -1.34
C ASN A 285 -4.51 4.99 -0.74
N ARG A 286 -4.54 4.88 0.57
CA ARG A 286 -5.76 4.61 1.33
C ARG A 286 -6.72 5.79 1.25
N THR A 287 -7.97 5.46 1.38
CA THR A 287 -9.03 6.45 1.49
C THR A 287 -10.14 5.94 2.40
N MET A 288 -10.91 6.86 2.96
CA MET A 288 -12.12 6.55 3.72
C MET A 288 -11.86 5.73 4.99
N ASP A 289 -10.76 6.00 5.67
CA ASP A 289 -10.46 5.44 6.98
C ASP A 289 -10.21 6.54 8.03
N HIS A 290 -9.82 6.17 9.24
CA HIS A 290 -9.67 7.09 10.36
C HIS A 290 -8.46 8.06 10.23
N ASP A 291 -7.51 7.77 9.34
CA ASP A 291 -6.29 8.57 9.14
C ASP A 291 -6.22 9.25 7.77
N HIS A 292 -7.11 8.90 6.84
CA HIS A 292 -7.05 9.37 5.45
C HIS A 292 -8.35 10.06 5.03
N ASN A 293 -8.22 11.07 4.19
CA ASN A 293 -9.34 11.71 3.53
C ASN A 293 -9.71 10.95 2.23
N HIS A 294 -10.43 11.60 1.32
CA HIS A 294 -10.87 10.99 0.07
C HIS A 294 -9.83 11.03 -1.07
N ILE A 295 -8.64 11.58 -0.82
CA ILE A 295 -7.59 11.74 -1.85
C ILE A 295 -6.73 10.49 -1.91
N HIS A 296 -6.80 9.75 -3.02
CA HIS A 296 -6.08 8.48 -3.20
C HIS A 296 -5.59 8.25 -4.63
N THR A 297 -5.89 9.16 -5.56
CA THR A 297 -5.45 9.07 -6.96
C THR A 297 -4.70 10.32 -7.39
N ARG A 298 -3.92 10.19 -8.48
CA ARG A 298 -3.19 11.32 -9.06
C ARG A 298 -4.12 12.46 -9.46
N ASP A 299 -5.22 12.16 -10.11
CA ASP A 299 -6.16 13.18 -10.59
C ASP A 299 -6.82 13.96 -9.44
N GLN A 300 -7.08 13.26 -8.34
CA GLN A 300 -7.57 13.91 -7.11
C GLN A 300 -6.46 14.75 -6.48
N LEU A 301 -5.23 14.23 -6.37
CA LEU A 301 -4.09 14.95 -5.83
C LEU A 301 -3.81 16.24 -6.60
N VAL A 302 -3.80 16.20 -7.92
CA VAL A 302 -3.57 17.40 -8.77
C VAL A 302 -4.57 18.50 -8.49
N LYS A 303 -5.83 18.16 -8.22
CA LYS A 303 -6.89 19.12 -7.90
C LYS A 303 -6.84 19.61 -6.46
N TYR A 304 -6.50 18.75 -5.52
CA TYR A 304 -6.55 19.00 -4.09
C TYR A 304 -5.28 19.67 -3.55
N ASP A 305 -4.11 19.14 -3.96
CA ASP A 305 -2.78 19.61 -3.58
C ASP A 305 -1.90 19.80 -4.81
N PRO A 306 -2.13 20.84 -5.62
CA PRO A 306 -1.38 21.06 -6.85
C PRO A 306 0.12 21.28 -6.63
N ILE A 307 0.54 21.76 -5.43
CA ILE A 307 1.95 21.99 -5.11
C ILE A 307 2.64 20.67 -4.82
N GLY A 308 2.00 19.81 -4.02
CA GLY A 308 2.48 18.45 -3.78
C GLY A 308 2.51 17.61 -5.07
N ALA A 309 1.46 17.72 -5.89
CA ALA A 309 1.42 17.06 -7.20
C ALA A 309 2.56 17.54 -8.12
N LYS A 310 2.88 18.83 -8.09
CA LYS A 310 4.02 19.37 -8.87
C LYS A 310 5.38 18.83 -8.35
N LEU A 311 5.52 18.67 -7.05
CA LEU A 311 6.71 18.02 -6.49
C LEU A 311 6.83 16.56 -6.96
N CYS A 312 5.73 15.79 -6.94
CA CYS A 312 5.70 14.44 -7.49
C CYS A 312 6.10 14.42 -8.97
N GLU A 313 5.54 15.31 -9.79
CA GLU A 313 5.88 15.41 -11.21
C GLU A 313 7.37 15.69 -11.43
N ASP A 314 7.96 16.55 -10.62
CA ASP A 314 9.38 16.93 -10.75
C ASP A 314 10.34 15.82 -10.32
N VAL A 315 9.92 14.93 -9.43
CA VAL A 315 10.67 13.76 -8.97
C VAL A 315 10.47 12.56 -9.89
N LEU A 316 9.23 12.31 -10.30
CA LEU A 316 8.78 11.07 -10.93
C LEU A 316 8.42 11.26 -12.42
N GLY A 317 8.29 12.49 -12.89
CA GLY A 317 7.68 12.74 -14.20
C GLY A 317 6.18 12.43 -14.20
N LYS A 318 5.67 12.11 -15.37
CA LYS A 318 4.27 11.64 -15.56
C LYS A 318 4.27 10.22 -16.13
N PRO A 319 4.76 9.21 -15.40
CA PRO A 319 4.74 7.85 -15.89
C PRO A 319 3.29 7.42 -16.19
N GLU A 320 3.12 6.58 -17.19
CA GLU A 320 1.81 5.99 -17.50
C GLU A 320 1.43 4.93 -16.47
N TRP A 321 2.43 4.25 -15.94
CA TRP A 321 2.20 3.22 -14.96
C TRP A 321 1.47 3.74 -13.71
N ARG A 322 0.50 2.98 -13.29
CA ARG A 322 -0.23 3.11 -12.03
C ARG A 322 -0.24 1.78 -11.35
N PHE A 323 -0.28 1.79 -10.04
CA PHE A 323 -0.49 0.57 -9.29
C PHE A 323 -1.85 -0.04 -9.67
N VAL A 324 -1.83 -1.31 -9.99
CA VAL A 324 -3.03 -2.13 -10.16
C VAL A 324 -2.85 -3.36 -9.28
N SER A 325 -3.83 -3.63 -8.46
CA SER A 325 -3.88 -4.80 -7.58
C SER A 325 -3.47 -6.08 -8.32
N PRO A 326 -2.62 -6.94 -7.74
CA PRO A 326 -2.28 -8.25 -8.32
C PRO A 326 -3.52 -9.10 -8.57
N ARG A 327 -4.56 -8.96 -7.75
CA ARG A 327 -5.86 -9.64 -7.93
C ARG A 327 -6.58 -9.24 -9.22
N LYS A 328 -6.34 -8.02 -9.71
CA LYS A 328 -6.90 -7.51 -10.97
C LYS A 328 -6.00 -7.78 -12.18
N ARG A 329 -4.78 -8.26 -11.95
CA ARG A 329 -3.79 -8.59 -12.99
C ARG A 329 -3.52 -10.10 -13.10
N VAL A 330 -4.39 -10.93 -12.54
CA VAL A 330 -4.30 -12.40 -12.64
C VAL A 330 -4.18 -12.82 -14.11
N GLY A 331 -3.26 -13.72 -14.40
CA GLY A 331 -2.97 -14.17 -15.76
C GLY A 331 -2.03 -13.28 -16.57
N GLN A 332 -1.50 -12.21 -16.01
CA GLN A 332 -0.60 -11.28 -16.69
C GLN A 332 0.85 -11.43 -16.20
N ALA A 333 1.82 -11.40 -17.12
CA ALA A 333 3.26 -11.43 -16.82
C ALA A 333 3.63 -12.51 -15.79
N HIS A 334 4.34 -12.14 -14.70
CA HIS A 334 4.71 -13.05 -13.62
C HIS A 334 3.50 -13.63 -12.87
N LEU A 335 2.32 -13.02 -12.96
CA LEU A 335 1.07 -13.54 -12.36
C LEU A 335 0.31 -14.52 -13.29
N LYS A 336 0.93 -14.98 -14.38
CA LYS A 336 0.29 -15.87 -15.36
C LYS A 336 -0.32 -17.12 -14.74
N ASN A 337 0.34 -17.68 -13.74
CA ASN A 337 -0.11 -18.88 -13.03
C ASN A 337 -0.75 -18.57 -11.67
N TYR A 338 -0.92 -17.29 -11.33
CA TYR A 338 -1.51 -16.89 -10.07
C TYR A 338 -3.03 -17.07 -10.09
N ASN A 339 -3.53 -17.79 -9.12
CA ASN A 339 -4.95 -17.89 -8.86
C ASN A 339 -5.21 -17.50 -7.40
N TYR A 340 -5.81 -16.34 -7.21
CA TYR A 340 -6.06 -15.80 -5.87
C TYR A 340 -6.80 -16.80 -4.96
N SER A 341 -7.81 -17.48 -5.48
CA SER A 341 -8.61 -18.43 -4.69
C SER A 341 -7.86 -19.70 -4.29
N LEU A 342 -6.85 -20.11 -5.08
CA LEU A 342 -6.05 -21.30 -4.81
C LEU A 342 -4.73 -20.99 -4.10
N ASN A 343 -4.11 -19.87 -4.43
CA ASN A 343 -2.77 -19.52 -3.95
C ASN A 343 -2.80 -18.61 -2.72
N SER A 344 -3.96 -17.98 -2.43
CA SER A 344 -4.09 -17.14 -1.24
C SER A 344 -4.13 -18.01 0.02
N PRO A 345 -3.16 -17.88 0.92
CA PRO A 345 -3.18 -18.62 2.16
C PRO A 345 -4.34 -18.17 3.03
N LYS A 346 -4.86 -19.09 3.83
CA LYS A 346 -5.89 -18.76 4.82
C LYS A 346 -5.25 -18.14 6.04
N VAL A 347 -5.61 -16.91 6.32
CA VAL A 347 -5.11 -16.11 7.45
C VAL A 347 -5.73 -16.50 8.79
N THR A 348 -6.22 -17.71 8.95
CA THR A 348 -7.12 -18.07 10.04
C THR A 348 -6.47 -18.17 11.41
N ASP A 349 -5.15 -18.31 11.47
CA ASP A 349 -4.51 -18.75 12.71
C ASP A 349 -3.45 -17.82 13.28
N LEU A 350 -3.22 -16.69 12.64
CA LEU A 350 -2.11 -15.80 12.99
C LEU A 350 -2.63 -14.47 13.55
N PRO A 351 -2.45 -14.21 14.85
CA PRO A 351 -2.97 -13.00 15.49
C PRO A 351 -2.37 -11.69 14.95
N HIS A 352 -1.24 -11.75 14.26
CA HIS A 352 -0.58 -10.59 13.68
C HIS A 352 -1.08 -10.20 12.29
N ILE A 353 -1.84 -11.06 11.62
CA ILE A 353 -2.42 -10.76 10.31
C ILE A 353 -3.83 -10.22 10.48
N GLN A 354 -4.05 -9.05 9.95
CA GLN A 354 -5.31 -8.33 10.13
C GLN A 354 -5.33 -7.14 9.17
N LYS A 355 -6.32 -6.33 9.15
CA LYS A 355 -6.46 -5.11 8.35
C LYS A 355 -7.37 -5.26 7.14
N ALA A 356 -8.16 -6.30 7.08
CA ALA A 356 -9.06 -6.50 5.95
C ALA A 356 -10.15 -5.43 5.84
N ALA A 357 -10.46 -4.72 6.94
CA ALA A 357 -11.63 -3.87 7.00
C ALA A 357 -11.38 -2.53 7.71
N TYR A 358 -10.79 -1.59 7.01
CA TYR A 358 -10.57 -0.23 7.51
C TYR A 358 -11.84 0.52 7.86
N ASP A 359 -12.90 0.24 7.14
CA ASP A 359 -14.23 0.74 7.37
C ASP A 359 -14.81 0.33 8.74
N TYR A 360 -14.24 -0.66 9.37
CA TYR A 360 -14.62 -1.15 10.70
C TYR A 360 -13.48 -1.06 11.70
N TYR A 361 -12.52 -0.21 11.48
CA TYR A 361 -11.26 -0.22 12.20
C TYR A 361 -11.42 -0.37 13.71
N ASP A 362 -12.22 0.49 14.35
CA ASP A 362 -12.39 0.48 15.80
C ASP A 362 -13.15 -0.75 16.34
N THR A 363 -14.15 -1.24 15.60
CA THR A 363 -14.97 -2.38 16.01
C THR A 363 -14.38 -3.68 15.53
N TYR A 364 -13.97 -3.72 14.26
CA TYR A 364 -13.39 -4.91 13.64
C TYR A 364 -12.16 -5.42 14.39
N TRP A 365 -11.24 -4.52 14.77
CA TRP A 365 -10.01 -4.93 15.45
C TRP A 365 -10.26 -5.44 16.86
N LYS A 366 -11.18 -4.84 17.59
CA LYS A 366 -11.61 -5.36 18.92
C LYS A 366 -12.19 -6.77 18.80
N GLU A 367 -13.09 -6.97 17.86
CA GLU A 367 -13.72 -8.27 17.63
C GLU A 367 -12.73 -9.29 17.07
N TYR A 368 -11.87 -8.89 16.17
CA TYR A 368 -10.83 -9.74 15.59
C TYR A 368 -9.87 -10.23 16.67
N TRP A 369 -9.32 -9.32 17.47
CA TRP A 369 -8.43 -9.68 18.58
C TRP A 369 -9.13 -10.54 19.61
N GLN A 370 -10.37 -10.25 19.96
CA GLN A 370 -11.11 -11.09 20.90
C GLN A 370 -11.24 -12.51 20.37
N ARG A 371 -11.62 -12.70 19.12
CA ARG A 371 -11.69 -14.05 18.51
C ARG A 371 -10.35 -14.77 18.52
N LEU A 372 -9.25 -14.07 18.31
CA LEU A 372 -7.91 -14.67 18.34
C LEU A 372 -7.48 -15.04 19.75
N TYR A 373 -7.69 -14.15 20.72
CA TYR A 373 -7.42 -14.45 22.12
C TYR A 373 -8.22 -15.66 22.59
N ASP A 374 -9.50 -15.72 22.26
CA ASP A 374 -10.37 -16.85 22.58
C ASP A 374 -9.87 -18.14 21.93
N LYS A 375 -9.51 -18.08 20.65
CA LYS A 375 -9.00 -19.23 19.88
C LYS A 375 -7.69 -19.79 20.46
N HIS A 376 -6.78 -18.93 20.86
CA HIS A 376 -5.48 -19.30 21.39
C HIS A 376 -5.42 -19.41 22.92
N ASN A 377 -6.56 -19.29 23.61
CA ASN A 377 -6.68 -19.30 25.08
C ASN A 377 -5.73 -18.28 25.76
N ILE A 378 -5.54 -17.14 25.14
CA ILE A 378 -4.70 -16.06 25.70
C ILE A 378 -5.56 -15.24 26.66
N LYS A 379 -5.23 -15.28 27.94
CA LYS A 379 -5.89 -14.44 28.94
C LYS A 379 -5.39 -13.00 28.83
N ARG A 380 -6.29 -12.06 28.54
CA ARG A 380 -6.02 -10.64 28.73
C ARG A 380 -5.85 -10.36 30.22
N LYS A 381 -4.79 -9.65 30.57
CA LYS A 381 -4.60 -9.11 31.92
C LYS A 381 -5.32 -7.78 32.09
#